data_2ff8cc2b52b307254761ce78748b2ab9
#
_entry.id   2ff8cc2b52b307254761ce78748b2ab9
#
_cell.length_a   1.000
_cell.length_b   1.000
_cell.length_c   1.000
_cell.angle_alpha   90.00
_cell.angle_beta   90.00
_cell.angle_gamma   90.00
#
_symmetry.space_group_name_H-M   'P 1'
#
loop_
_entity.id
_entity.type
_entity.pdbx_description
1 polymer ?
#
loop_
_entity_poly.entity_id
_entity_poly.type
_entity_poly.pdbx_seq_one_letter_code
_entity_poly.pdbx_strand_id
1 'polypeptide(L)'
;MAQSPKSPGSRGGGQNPKGKTQRELARKSVAENRQARRNYEIIDDLEVGIVLTGSEVKSLREGRANIAEAYAREEDGQIVMINSTIPIYPAAGQFNHEPGRKRVLLVKKREFNRLIGAVEREGRTLVPLELYFGGNGMAKIKLALATGRKAP
;
A
#
# COMPACT_ATOMS: atom_id res chain seq x y z
N MET A 1 9.32 -42.96 3.50
CA MET A 1 9.12 -42.46 3.49
C MET A 1 9.09 -41.66 3.63
N ALA A 2 9.26 -41.64 3.63
CA ALA A 2 9.10 -40.90 3.72
C ALA A 2 9.22 -39.98 3.48
N GLN A 3 9.29 -39.66 3.27
CA GLN A 3 9.28 -38.84 3.13
C GLN A 3 9.16 -38.09 2.82
N SER A 4 9.10 -38.14 2.96
CA SER A 4 8.73 -37.36 2.73
C SER A 4 8.61 -36.56 2.63
N PRO A 5 8.74 -36.44 2.58
CA PRO A 5 8.41 -35.56 2.51
C PRO A 5 8.60 -34.75 2.44
N LYS A 6 9.03 -34.99 2.34
CA LYS A 6 9.13 -34.26 2.17
C LYS A 6 9.07 -33.57 1.81
N SER A 7 9.04 -33.66 1.83
CA SER A 7 8.91 -32.97 1.42
C SER A 7 8.96 -32.15 1.14
N PRO A 8 9.15 -32.22 0.98
CA PRO A 8 9.25 -31.35 0.74
C PRO A 8 9.53 -30.59 0.62
N GLY A 9 9.79 -30.77 0.60
CA GLY A 9 10.04 -30.25 0.42
C GLY A 9 10.44 -29.49 0.55
N SER A 10 10.73 -29.78 0.45
CA SER A 10 10.95 -29.26 0.49
C SER A 10 11.19 -28.66 0.33
N ARG A 11 11.34 -28.93 0.16
CA ARG A 11 11.48 -28.33 0.05
C ARG A 11 11.66 -27.63 -0.19
N GLY A 12 11.67 -27.76 -0.33
CA GLY A 12 11.94 -27.21 -0.63
C GLY A 12 12.19 -26.38 -0.67
N GLY A 13 12.12 -26.77 -0.84
CA GLY A 13 12.77 -25.73 -1.09
C GLY A 13 12.39 -24.55 -0.62
N GLY A 14 11.46 -24.54 -0.23
CA GLY A 14 11.05 -23.26 0.11
C GLY A 14 12.06 -22.48 0.86
N GLN A 15 13.13 -22.39 0.31
CA GLN A 15 14.13 -21.53 0.85
C GLN A 15 13.56 -20.15 1.02
N ASN A 16 13.82 -19.53 2.16
CA ASN A 16 13.38 -18.18 2.41
C ASN A 16 14.56 -17.26 2.17
N PRO A 17 14.74 -16.82 0.92
CA PRO A 17 15.93 -16.02 0.58
C PRO A 17 15.94 -14.72 1.38
N LYS A 18 17.10 -14.41 1.94
CA LYS A 18 17.31 -13.16 2.67
C LYS A 18 16.41 -13.01 3.89
N GLY A 19 15.94 -14.11 4.45
CA GLY A 19 15.16 -14.06 5.67
C GLY A 19 13.74 -13.56 5.55
N LYS A 20 13.22 -13.46 4.33
CA LYS A 20 11.85 -13.01 4.13
C LYS A 20 10.86 -14.04 4.63
N THR A 21 9.74 -13.57 5.18
CA THR A 21 8.66 -14.45 5.60
C THR A 21 7.91 -14.99 4.39
N GLN A 22 7.13 -16.03 4.64
CA GLN A 22 6.26 -16.57 3.59
C GLN A 22 5.33 -15.50 3.04
N ARG A 23 4.82 -14.67 3.93
CA ARG A 23 3.91 -13.60 3.55
C ARG A 23 4.58 -12.58 2.63
N GLU A 24 5.82 -12.22 2.95
CA GLU A 24 6.55 -11.29 2.12
C GLU A 24 6.85 -11.85 0.75
N LEU A 25 7.14 -13.14 0.68
CA LEU A 25 7.40 -13.79 -0.60
C LEU A 25 6.16 -13.83 -1.49
N ALA A 26 4.96 -13.88 -0.89
CA ALA A 26 3.71 -13.93 -1.63
C ALA A 26 3.18 -12.55 -2.00
N ARG A 27 3.83 -11.51 -1.51
CA ARG A 27 3.43 -10.13 -1.75
C ARG A 27 3.69 -9.74 -3.20
N LYS A 28 2.74 -9.04 -3.79
CA LYS A 28 2.85 -8.62 -5.18
C LYS A 28 2.69 -7.13 -5.30
N SER A 29 3.75 -6.44 -5.66
CA SER A 29 3.75 -4.99 -5.81
C SER A 29 2.99 -4.58 -7.06
N VAL A 30 2.18 -3.52 -6.94
CA VAL A 30 1.46 -2.93 -8.06
C VAL A 30 2.10 -1.61 -8.46
N ALA A 31 2.40 -0.76 -7.48
CA ALA A 31 2.96 0.56 -7.75
C ALA A 31 3.86 0.98 -6.59
N GLU A 32 4.94 1.66 -6.93
CA GLU A 32 5.87 2.20 -5.95
C GLU A 32 5.98 3.69 -6.12
N ASN A 33 6.19 4.38 -5.00
CA ASN A 33 6.37 5.82 -5.00
C ASN A 33 7.84 6.14 -4.73
N ARG A 34 8.64 6.03 -5.77
CA ARG A 34 10.08 6.28 -5.63
C ARG A 34 10.37 7.74 -5.34
N GLN A 35 9.52 8.62 -5.87
CA GLN A 35 9.69 10.05 -5.69
C GLN A 35 9.54 10.45 -4.22
N ALA A 36 8.66 9.77 -3.49
CA ALA A 36 8.47 10.07 -2.08
C ALA A 36 9.74 9.85 -1.30
N ARG A 37 10.51 8.82 -1.63
CA ARG A 37 11.74 8.53 -0.90
C ARG A 37 12.82 9.57 -1.17
N ARG A 38 12.73 10.28 -2.29
CA ARG A 38 13.66 11.37 -2.59
C ARG A 38 13.21 12.69 -1.98
N ASN A 39 11.90 12.90 -1.93
CA ASN A 39 11.34 14.19 -1.50
C ASN A 39 11.09 14.27 0.00
N TYR A 40 11.04 13.12 0.67
CA TYR A 40 10.70 13.06 2.09
C TYR A 40 11.71 12.23 2.84
N GLU A 41 11.91 12.62 4.10
CA GLU A 41 12.63 11.76 5.03
C GLU A 41 11.60 10.89 5.73
N ILE A 42 11.72 9.59 5.57
CA ILE A 42 10.74 8.64 6.14
C ILE A 42 11.08 8.43 7.61
N ILE A 43 10.11 8.77 8.47
CA ILE A 43 10.27 8.61 9.90
C ILE A 43 9.86 7.22 10.34
N ASP A 44 8.74 6.73 9.79
CA ASP A 44 8.17 5.44 10.16
C ASP A 44 7.21 5.02 9.06
N ASP A 45 6.89 3.74 9.00
CA ASP A 45 5.88 3.27 8.04
C ASP A 45 5.09 2.13 8.65
N LEU A 46 3.92 1.88 8.07
CA LEU A 46 3.06 0.78 8.50
C LEU A 46 2.20 0.33 7.33
N GLU A 47 1.74 -0.92 7.42
CA GLU A 47 0.85 -1.49 6.43
C GLU A 47 -0.59 -1.15 6.82
N VAL A 48 -1.36 -0.61 5.86
CA VAL A 48 -2.77 -0.30 6.09
C VAL A 48 -3.60 -0.88 4.95
N GLY A 49 -4.89 -1.09 5.21
CA GLY A 49 -5.81 -1.53 4.17
C GLY A 49 -6.26 -0.36 3.32
N ILE A 50 -6.89 -0.67 2.20
CA ILE A 50 -7.45 0.35 1.32
C ILE A 50 -8.80 -0.14 0.82
N VAL A 51 -9.79 0.77 0.85
CA VAL A 51 -11.16 0.45 0.41
C VAL A 51 -11.25 0.69 -1.09
N LEU A 52 -11.54 -0.36 -1.83
CA LEU A 52 -11.58 -0.32 -3.29
C LEU A 52 -12.90 -0.86 -3.81
N THR A 53 -13.29 -0.39 -4.99
CA THR A 53 -14.41 -0.97 -5.72
C THR A 53 -13.90 -2.17 -6.54
N GLY A 54 -14.87 -2.96 -7.07
CA GLY A 54 -14.49 -4.13 -7.85
C GLY A 54 -13.69 -3.80 -9.09
N SER A 55 -14.04 -2.74 -9.81
CA SER A 55 -13.30 -2.35 -11.02
C SER A 55 -11.90 -1.87 -10.67
N GLU A 56 -11.73 -1.21 -9.52
CA GLU A 56 -10.41 -0.81 -9.08
C GLU A 56 -9.53 -2.02 -8.80
N VAL A 57 -10.07 -3.02 -8.12
CA VAL A 57 -9.30 -4.23 -7.84
C VAL A 57 -8.86 -4.91 -9.12
N LYS A 58 -9.75 -4.98 -10.11
CA LYS A 58 -9.42 -5.61 -11.39
C LYS A 58 -8.34 -4.85 -12.13
N SER A 59 -8.39 -3.52 -12.10
CA SER A 59 -7.35 -2.70 -12.71
C SER A 59 -6.01 -2.93 -12.02
N LEU A 60 -6.02 -3.01 -10.69
CA LEU A 60 -4.80 -3.25 -9.93
C LEU A 60 -4.21 -4.63 -10.22
N ARG A 61 -5.06 -5.64 -10.43
CA ARG A 61 -4.56 -6.96 -10.75
C ARG A 61 -3.83 -6.99 -12.09
N GLU A 62 -4.11 -6.02 -12.95
CA GLU A 62 -3.37 -5.84 -14.20
C GLU A 62 -2.13 -4.98 -14.00
N GLY A 63 -1.81 -4.61 -12.78
CA GLY A 63 -0.62 -3.84 -12.48
C GLY A 63 -0.73 -2.36 -12.79
N ARG A 64 -1.94 -1.82 -12.86
CA ARG A 64 -2.17 -0.46 -13.32
C ARG A 64 -2.55 0.47 -12.16
N ALA A 65 -1.62 1.30 -11.78
CA ALA A 65 -1.86 2.33 -10.75
C ALA A 65 -0.70 3.30 -10.74
N ASN A 66 -0.97 4.51 -10.24
CA ASN A 66 0.07 5.53 -10.08
C ASN A 66 -0.15 6.23 -8.75
N ILE A 67 0.85 6.18 -7.88
CA ILE A 67 0.79 6.86 -6.59
C ILE A 67 1.93 7.87 -6.41
N ALA A 68 2.57 8.26 -7.51
CA ALA A 68 3.74 9.14 -7.44
C ALA A 68 3.45 10.50 -6.82
N GLU A 69 2.25 11.02 -7.04
CA GLU A 69 1.85 12.31 -6.49
C GLU A 69 0.88 12.18 -5.31
N ALA A 70 0.70 10.96 -4.81
CA ALA A 70 -0.30 10.71 -3.79
C ALA A 70 0.18 11.10 -2.40
N TYR A 71 -0.76 11.49 -1.57
CA TYR A 71 -0.53 11.74 -0.17
C TYR A 71 -1.80 11.36 0.59
N ALA A 72 -1.73 11.35 1.90
CA ALA A 72 -2.90 11.01 2.71
C ALA A 72 -3.13 12.08 3.76
N ARG A 73 -4.39 12.24 4.14
CA ARG A 73 -4.76 13.18 5.19
C ARG A 73 -6.03 12.71 5.89
N GLU A 74 -6.32 13.32 7.02
CA GLU A 74 -7.53 13.01 7.76
C GLU A 74 -8.71 13.79 7.17
N GLU A 75 -9.81 13.10 6.94
CA GLU A 75 -11.07 13.70 6.54
C GLU A 75 -12.19 12.98 7.28
N ASP A 76 -12.95 13.71 8.09
CA ASP A 76 -14.13 13.16 8.80
C ASP A 76 -13.81 11.91 9.61
N GLY A 77 -12.68 11.92 10.30
CA GLY A 77 -12.31 10.81 11.17
C GLY A 77 -11.70 9.63 10.47
N GLN A 78 -11.39 9.76 9.19
CA GLN A 78 -10.77 8.70 8.42
C GLN A 78 -9.50 9.24 7.75
N ILE A 79 -8.60 8.33 7.41
CA ILE A 79 -7.43 8.71 6.60
C ILE A 79 -7.77 8.39 5.15
N VAL A 80 -7.65 9.37 4.28
CA VAL A 80 -7.94 9.19 2.86
C VAL A 80 -6.69 9.46 2.03
N MET A 81 -6.51 8.66 0.99
CA MET A 81 -5.42 8.83 0.03
C MET A 81 -5.92 9.68 -1.13
N ILE A 82 -5.16 10.71 -1.45
CA ILE A 82 -5.52 11.72 -2.44
C ILE A 82 -4.47 11.73 -3.54
N ASN A 83 -4.88 12.03 -4.76
CA ASN A 83 -4.01 12.11 -5.93
C ASN A 83 -3.40 10.78 -6.35
N SER A 84 -4.04 9.68 -5.98
CA SER A 84 -3.68 8.39 -6.58
C SER A 84 -4.53 8.20 -7.83
N THR A 85 -4.02 7.44 -8.79
CA THR A 85 -4.74 7.17 -10.02
C THR A 85 -4.80 5.67 -10.25
N ILE A 86 -6.01 5.16 -10.43
CA ILE A 86 -6.23 3.78 -10.84
C ILE A 86 -7.03 3.85 -12.14
N PRO A 87 -6.42 3.50 -13.29
CA PRO A 87 -7.12 3.60 -14.57
C PRO A 87 -8.39 2.77 -14.59
N ILE A 88 -9.32 3.16 -15.42
CA ILE A 88 -10.57 2.40 -15.56
C ILE A 88 -10.27 1.00 -16.05
N TYR A 89 -11.17 0.09 -15.72
CA TYR A 89 -11.12 -1.28 -16.22
C TYR A 89 -12.10 -1.35 -17.38
N PRO A 90 -11.62 -1.37 -18.64
CA PRO A 90 -12.53 -1.23 -19.78
C PRO A 90 -13.68 -2.23 -19.79
N ALA A 91 -13.45 -3.46 -19.35
CA ALA A 91 -14.49 -4.48 -19.36
C ALA A 91 -15.63 -4.18 -18.38
N ALA A 92 -15.46 -3.28 -17.43
CA ALA A 92 -16.51 -2.93 -16.48
C ALA A 92 -17.53 -1.95 -17.06
N GLY A 93 -17.20 -1.31 -18.17
CA GLY A 93 -18.15 -0.40 -18.84
C GLY A 93 -18.67 0.67 -17.92
N GLN A 94 -19.99 0.76 -17.79
CA GLN A 94 -20.65 1.79 -17.00
C GLN A 94 -20.46 1.59 -15.49
N PHE A 95 -19.95 0.45 -15.06
CA PHE A 95 -19.71 0.17 -13.65
C PHE A 95 -18.30 0.50 -13.23
N ASN A 96 -17.64 1.37 -13.98
CA ASN A 96 -16.29 1.77 -13.66
C ASN A 96 -16.24 2.81 -12.55
N HIS A 97 -15.05 2.92 -11.97
CA HIS A 97 -14.75 3.91 -10.94
C HIS A 97 -14.16 5.15 -11.59
N GLU A 98 -14.08 6.21 -10.82
CA GLU A 98 -13.35 7.41 -11.22
C GLU A 98 -11.87 7.21 -10.93
N PRO A 99 -10.99 7.39 -11.94
CA PRO A 99 -9.56 7.10 -11.74
C PRO A 99 -8.91 7.85 -10.58
N GLY A 100 -9.29 9.10 -10.36
CA GLY A 100 -8.69 9.91 -9.31
C GLY A 100 -9.47 9.96 -8.02
N ARG A 101 -10.37 9.03 -7.80
CA ARG A 101 -11.22 9.01 -6.62
C ARG A 101 -10.38 9.00 -5.33
N LYS A 102 -10.85 9.74 -4.32
CA LYS A 102 -10.25 9.63 -3.00
C LYS A 102 -10.55 8.24 -2.43
N ARG A 103 -9.56 7.65 -1.81
CA ARG A 103 -9.70 6.27 -1.31
C ARG A 103 -9.41 6.22 0.17
N VAL A 104 -10.34 5.61 0.91
CA VAL A 104 -10.20 5.48 2.36
C VAL A 104 -9.17 4.43 2.70
N LEU A 105 -8.29 4.74 3.64
CA LEU A 105 -7.32 3.80 4.16
C LEU A 105 -7.81 3.29 5.51
N LEU A 106 -7.69 1.99 5.71
CA LEU A 106 -8.17 1.34 6.93
C LEU A 106 -7.03 1.24 7.92
N VAL A 107 -7.15 2.01 9.01
CA VAL A 107 -6.11 2.14 10.01
C VAL A 107 -6.71 1.84 11.37
N LYS A 108 -5.99 1.07 12.21
CA LYS A 108 -6.46 0.81 13.55
C LYS A 108 -6.53 2.11 14.34
N LYS A 109 -7.48 2.18 15.26
CA LYS A 109 -7.71 3.42 16.00
C LYS A 109 -6.46 3.94 16.70
N ARG A 110 -5.70 3.05 17.31
CA ARG A 110 -4.45 3.43 17.97
C ARG A 110 -3.48 4.08 16.99
N GLU A 111 -3.34 3.48 15.80
CA GLU A 111 -2.45 4.02 14.80
C GLU A 111 -2.99 5.32 14.23
N PHE A 112 -4.30 5.39 14.05
CA PHE A 112 -4.93 6.62 13.57
C PHE A 112 -4.57 7.79 14.51
N ASN A 113 -4.78 7.60 15.81
CA ASN A 113 -4.50 8.66 16.78
C ASN A 113 -3.02 9.06 16.77
N ARG A 114 -2.13 8.07 16.66
CA ARG A 114 -0.69 8.33 16.62
C ARG A 114 -0.31 9.13 15.38
N LEU A 115 -0.83 8.73 14.23
CA LEU A 115 -0.52 9.40 12.97
C LEU A 115 -1.05 10.82 12.94
N ILE A 116 -2.30 11.02 13.37
CA ILE A 116 -2.89 12.36 13.37
C ILE A 116 -2.14 13.27 14.34
N GLY A 117 -1.75 12.73 15.49
CA GLY A 117 -0.96 13.51 16.44
C GLY A 117 0.35 13.97 15.85
N ALA A 118 1.03 13.09 15.12
CA ALA A 118 2.31 13.46 14.51
C ALA A 118 2.11 14.51 13.42
N VAL A 119 1.05 14.37 12.63
CA VAL A 119 0.75 15.34 11.58
C VAL A 119 0.46 16.71 12.17
N GLU A 120 -0.40 16.76 13.20
CA GLU A 120 -0.87 18.04 13.74
C GLU A 120 0.15 18.71 14.65
N ARG A 121 0.84 17.93 15.47
CA ARG A 121 1.75 18.52 16.46
C ARG A 121 3.18 18.62 15.98
N GLU A 122 3.59 17.74 15.08
CA GLU A 122 4.99 17.67 14.66
C GLU A 122 5.19 18.07 13.20
N GLY A 123 4.11 18.42 12.50
CA GLY A 123 4.22 18.86 11.11
C GLY A 123 4.62 17.78 10.13
N ARG A 124 4.31 16.53 10.46
CA ARG A 124 4.64 15.42 9.56
C ARG A 124 3.61 15.31 8.44
N THR A 125 3.94 14.52 7.43
CA THR A 125 3.09 14.26 6.27
C THR A 125 2.92 12.77 6.12
N LEU A 126 1.75 12.34 5.62
CA LEU A 126 1.49 10.94 5.33
C LEU A 126 1.60 10.73 3.84
N VAL A 127 2.46 9.82 3.42
CA VAL A 127 2.65 9.52 2.00
C VAL A 127 2.65 8.02 1.77
N PRO A 128 1.99 7.53 0.71
CA PRO A 128 2.05 6.11 0.40
C PRO A 128 3.38 5.81 -0.31
N LEU A 129 4.01 4.74 0.11
CA LEU A 129 5.28 4.31 -0.49
C LEU A 129 5.07 3.20 -1.51
N GLU A 130 4.08 2.36 -1.28
CA GLU A 130 3.84 1.22 -2.15
C GLU A 130 2.41 0.78 -2.05
N LEU A 131 1.84 0.37 -3.19
CA LEU A 131 0.54 -0.28 -3.28
C LEU A 131 0.79 -1.70 -3.73
N TYR A 132 0.29 -2.67 -2.99
CA TYR A 132 0.59 -4.07 -3.27
C TYR A 132 -0.53 -4.98 -2.81
N PHE A 133 -0.52 -6.22 -3.31
CA PHE A 133 -1.42 -7.25 -2.80
C PHE A 133 -0.66 -8.06 -1.77
N GLY A 134 -1.26 -8.22 -0.59
CA GLY A 134 -0.68 -9.05 0.45
C GLY A 134 -0.85 -10.53 0.16
N GLY A 135 -0.27 -11.37 1.02
CA GLY A 135 -0.34 -12.81 0.83
C GLY A 135 -1.75 -13.38 0.86
N ASN A 136 -2.71 -12.66 1.45
CA ASN A 136 -4.10 -13.09 1.48
C ASN A 136 -4.89 -12.54 0.27
N GLY A 137 -4.23 -11.91 -0.68
CA GLY A 137 -4.87 -11.38 -1.87
C GLY A 137 -5.55 -10.04 -1.71
N MET A 138 -5.45 -9.40 -0.55
CA MET A 138 -6.06 -8.10 -0.32
C MET A 138 -5.08 -6.98 -0.62
N ALA A 139 -5.58 -5.91 -1.23
CA ALA A 139 -4.75 -4.75 -1.52
C ALA A 139 -4.37 -4.03 -0.24
N LYS A 140 -3.12 -3.61 -0.18
CA LYS A 140 -2.56 -2.92 0.98
C LYS A 140 -1.73 -1.74 0.52
N ILE A 141 -1.57 -0.78 1.42
CA ILE A 141 -0.70 0.37 1.21
C ILE A 141 0.38 0.37 2.30
N LYS A 142 1.62 0.56 1.90
CA LYS A 142 2.66 0.88 2.88
C LYS A 142 2.62 2.40 3.04
N LEU A 143 2.10 2.84 4.17
CA LEU A 143 1.90 4.25 4.45
C LEU A 143 3.03 4.75 5.32
N ALA A 144 3.65 5.85 4.92
CA ALA A 144 4.78 6.41 5.65
C ALA A 144 4.42 7.69 6.35
N LEU A 145 4.96 7.85 7.54
CA LEU A 145 4.98 9.12 8.26
C LEU A 145 6.32 9.77 7.92
N ALA A 146 6.28 10.96 7.35
CA ALA A 146 7.46 11.56 6.76
C ALA A 146 7.53 13.05 7.01
N THR A 147 8.72 13.60 6.83
CA THR A 147 8.91 15.05 6.87
C THR A 147 9.50 15.47 5.53
N GLY A 148 9.04 16.60 5.01
CA GLY A 148 9.52 17.07 3.72
C GLY A 148 10.98 17.48 3.81
N ARG A 149 11.77 17.06 2.83
CA ARG A 149 13.13 17.53 2.71
C ARG A 149 13.08 18.96 2.19
N LYS A 150 13.82 19.80 2.81
CA LYS A 150 13.85 21.17 2.34
C LYS A 150 14.47 21.23 0.97
N ALA A 151 13.79 21.90 0.07
CA ALA A 151 14.39 22.17 -1.22
C ALA A 151 15.58 23.11 -0.99
N PRO A 152 16.68 22.85 -1.65
CA PRO A 152 17.83 23.74 -1.54
C PRO A 152 17.50 25.12 -2.09
#